data_6577054502c4899c86220a6545fa15ed
#
_entry.id   6577054502c4899c86220a6545fa15ed
#
_cell.length_a   1.000
_cell.length_b   1.000
_cell.length_c   1.000
_cell.angle_alpha   90.00
_cell.angle_beta   90.00
_cell.angle_gamma   90.00
#
_symmetry.space_group_name_H-M   'P 1'
#
loop_
_entity.id
_entity.type
_entity.pdbx_description
1 polymer ?
#
loop_
_entity_poly.entity_id
_entity_poly.type
_entity_poly.pdbx_seq_one_letter_code
_entity_poly.pdbx_strand_id
1 'polypeptide(L)'
;MGKRRQTFSVALLVALIAIGLALPFQAEARNIKVGIIDCYSGPAAVYGHDALNGFKLALGEINNQGVLGEKIEFTTRDTKFKVDIALNMAKELVMRENVDVLVGTINSGAAMAVSDAVAKKEKVPFIVWIAKSEKITGEKGHRYVFSTADNTAMGGKAGGVGLAKKPYRKYWIAGDDYSYGHDIGDAAWRNLKALKPDVEKIGESWWKVGEPDLIPYFTSIIGAKPDAVIFCTGGASMTNCMKAIKSTGMASKMGTWIHTAIDHAVLKPLGAEGPEGVFGTIQYLFYYPQTPENKAFVKAFEAAYGNPPGFPAFNAYLTAHFIADAFRKAGAIDKEKFIDALEGLKVKSPVGGMVEMRACDHQAMYPMYFGVTTKTPQYDFVIGSDITTLTGEEVLPTCEEIAKARKK
;
A
#
# COMPACT_ATOMS: atom_id res chain seq x y z
N MET A 1 30.10 -32.73 -73.79
CA MET A 1 29.59 -33.29 -72.54
C MET A 1 30.34 -32.63 -71.39
N GLY A 2 29.69 -31.82 -70.50
CA GLY A 2 30.34 -31.25 -69.32
C GLY A 2 29.93 -29.86 -68.94
N LYS A 3 28.61 -29.56 -68.76
CA LYS A 3 28.16 -28.30 -68.12
C LYS A 3 26.90 -28.43 -67.22
N ARG A 4 26.65 -29.60 -66.63
CA ARG A 4 25.44 -29.83 -65.81
C ARG A 4 25.67 -30.26 -64.35
N ARG A 5 26.91 -30.19 -63.81
CA ARG A 5 27.21 -30.63 -62.43
C ARG A 5 27.58 -29.55 -61.41
N GLN A 6 27.64 -28.26 -61.81
CA GLN A 6 28.04 -27.19 -60.87
C GLN A 6 26.87 -26.39 -60.26
N THR A 7 25.65 -26.48 -60.84
CA THR A 7 24.48 -25.69 -60.38
C THR A 7 23.73 -26.35 -59.20
N PHE A 8 23.93 -27.66 -58.95
CA PHE A 8 23.23 -28.33 -57.83
C PHE A 8 23.90 -28.13 -56.46
N SER A 9 25.20 -27.88 -56.42
CA SER A 9 25.91 -27.72 -55.15
C SER A 9 25.76 -26.34 -54.51
N VAL A 10 25.53 -25.27 -55.29
CA VAL A 10 25.37 -23.92 -54.76
C VAL A 10 23.96 -23.74 -54.19
N ALA A 11 22.92 -24.36 -54.80
CA ALA A 11 21.54 -24.28 -54.29
C ALA A 11 21.36 -25.04 -52.95
N LEU A 12 22.08 -26.13 -52.73
CA LEU A 12 22.03 -26.88 -51.46
C LEU A 12 22.74 -26.14 -50.30
N LEU A 13 23.81 -25.38 -50.59
CA LEU A 13 24.54 -24.61 -49.59
C LEU A 13 23.76 -23.37 -49.13
N VAL A 14 22.98 -22.71 -50.03
CA VAL A 14 22.14 -21.55 -49.70
C VAL A 14 20.91 -21.98 -48.89
N ALA A 15 20.35 -23.17 -49.12
CA ALA A 15 19.22 -23.71 -48.35
C ALA A 15 19.64 -24.11 -46.91
N LEU A 16 20.85 -24.57 -46.68
CA LEU A 16 21.38 -24.90 -45.36
C LEU A 16 21.73 -23.65 -44.54
N ILE A 17 22.11 -22.55 -45.17
CA ILE A 17 22.38 -21.26 -44.48
C ILE A 17 21.06 -20.57 -44.09
N ALA A 18 19.98 -20.74 -44.86
CA ALA A 18 18.67 -20.13 -44.55
C ALA A 18 17.94 -20.86 -43.36
N ILE A 19 18.23 -22.13 -43.10
CA ILE A 19 17.63 -22.88 -41.99
C ILE A 19 18.35 -22.61 -40.67
N GLY A 20 19.60 -22.13 -40.72
CA GLY A 20 20.40 -21.81 -39.51
C GLY A 20 20.06 -20.46 -38.85
N LEU A 21 19.21 -19.59 -39.45
CA LEU A 21 18.91 -18.25 -38.96
C LEU A 21 17.55 -18.12 -38.26
N ALA A 22 16.79 -19.21 -38.11
CA ALA A 22 15.48 -19.21 -37.47
C ALA A 22 15.46 -20.04 -36.18
N LEU A 23 16.55 -20.06 -35.42
CA LEU A 23 16.44 -20.48 -34.03
C LEU A 23 15.73 -19.35 -33.29
N PRO A 24 14.56 -19.62 -32.67
CA PRO A 24 13.97 -18.63 -31.81
C PRO A 24 15.01 -18.29 -30.74
N PHE A 25 15.27 -17.02 -30.55
CA PHE A 25 16.04 -16.52 -29.42
C PHE A 25 15.30 -17.03 -28.17
N GLN A 26 15.66 -18.19 -27.68
CA GLN A 26 15.16 -18.67 -26.40
C GLN A 26 15.73 -17.69 -25.38
N ALA A 27 14.89 -16.83 -24.87
CA ALA A 27 15.23 -16.03 -23.69
C ALA A 27 15.72 -17.04 -22.64
N GLU A 28 16.94 -16.83 -22.17
CA GLU A 28 17.55 -17.69 -21.14
C GLU A 28 16.59 -17.79 -19.95
N ALA A 29 16.16 -19.01 -19.65
CA ALA A 29 15.24 -19.28 -18.55
C ALA A 29 15.87 -18.78 -17.25
N ARG A 30 15.29 -17.82 -16.61
CA ARG A 30 15.79 -17.24 -15.35
C ARG A 30 14.64 -16.88 -14.43
N ASN A 31 14.85 -16.98 -13.14
CA ASN A 31 13.90 -16.54 -12.13
C ASN A 31 13.58 -15.05 -12.25
N ILE A 32 12.33 -14.71 -11.90
CA ILE A 32 11.87 -13.32 -11.80
C ILE A 32 12.44 -12.72 -10.51
N LYS A 33 13.15 -11.61 -10.60
CA LYS A 33 13.81 -10.96 -9.46
C LYS A 33 13.01 -9.77 -8.95
N VAL A 34 12.61 -9.82 -7.68
CA VAL A 34 11.92 -8.73 -6.98
C VAL A 34 12.86 -8.11 -5.96
N GLY A 35 13.11 -6.80 -6.08
CA GLY A 35 13.83 -6.03 -5.07
C GLY A 35 12.87 -5.37 -4.10
N ILE A 36 13.03 -5.59 -2.80
CA ILE A 36 12.16 -5.03 -1.77
C ILE A 36 12.93 -4.06 -0.90
N ILE A 37 12.47 -2.81 -0.85
CA ILE A 37 12.97 -1.78 0.06
C ILE A 37 11.87 -1.45 1.07
N ASP A 38 12.07 -1.73 2.36
CA ASP A 38 11.10 -1.32 3.38
C ASP A 38 11.76 -1.07 4.73
N CYS A 39 10.95 -0.70 5.73
CA CYS A 39 11.40 -0.40 7.08
C CYS A 39 11.31 -1.68 7.92
N TYR A 40 12.47 -2.31 8.18
CA TYR A 40 12.56 -3.50 9.04
C TYR A 40 13.12 -3.16 10.42
N SER A 41 13.60 -1.94 10.62
CA SER A 41 13.99 -1.38 11.92
C SER A 41 13.48 0.05 12.08
N GLY A 42 13.27 0.51 13.33
CA GLY A 42 12.76 1.85 13.61
C GLY A 42 11.24 1.93 13.76
N PRO A 43 10.63 3.14 13.61
CA PRO A 43 9.27 3.42 14.10
C PRO A 43 8.15 2.70 13.34
N ALA A 44 8.41 2.15 12.16
CA ALA A 44 7.43 1.49 11.32
C ALA A 44 7.76 0.00 11.06
N ALA A 45 8.72 -0.58 11.78
CA ALA A 45 9.21 -1.93 11.52
C ALA A 45 8.10 -3.00 11.61
N VAL A 46 7.13 -2.85 12.49
CA VAL A 46 6.00 -3.77 12.62
C VAL A 46 5.24 -3.94 11.29
N TYR A 47 5.05 -2.86 10.55
CA TYR A 47 4.36 -2.89 9.25
C TYR A 47 5.23 -3.49 8.14
N GLY A 48 6.55 -3.20 8.13
CA GLY A 48 7.48 -3.79 7.17
C GLY A 48 7.60 -5.30 7.32
N HIS A 49 7.67 -5.81 8.55
CA HIS A 49 7.68 -7.25 8.82
C HIS A 49 6.35 -7.92 8.44
N ASP A 50 5.22 -7.30 8.75
CA ASP A 50 3.90 -7.83 8.41
C ASP A 50 3.73 -7.92 6.89
N ALA A 51 4.12 -6.88 6.14
CA ALA A 51 4.13 -6.90 4.68
C ALA A 51 5.01 -8.01 4.11
N LEU A 52 6.24 -8.15 4.60
CA LEU A 52 7.15 -9.19 4.14
C LEU A 52 6.57 -10.59 4.39
N ASN A 53 5.88 -10.81 5.49
CA ASN A 53 5.20 -12.06 5.80
C ASN A 53 4.04 -12.34 4.82
N GLY A 54 3.21 -11.34 4.51
CA GLY A 54 2.14 -11.46 3.52
C GLY A 54 2.67 -11.79 2.12
N PHE A 55 3.77 -11.13 1.72
CA PHE A 55 4.43 -11.40 0.45
C PHE A 55 4.99 -12.83 0.38
N LYS A 56 5.66 -13.29 1.44
CA LYS A 56 6.20 -14.67 1.52
C LYS A 56 5.10 -15.73 1.48
N LEU A 57 3.96 -15.49 2.15
CA LEU A 57 2.83 -16.41 2.12
C LEU A 57 2.32 -16.58 0.68
N ALA A 58 2.07 -15.48 -0.03
CA ALA A 58 1.66 -15.52 -1.43
C ALA A 58 2.70 -16.18 -2.33
N LEU A 59 4.00 -15.90 -2.14
CA LEU A 59 5.05 -16.52 -2.92
C LEU A 59 5.12 -18.03 -2.74
N GLY A 60 4.83 -18.56 -1.54
CA GLY A 60 4.72 -20.00 -1.31
C GLY A 60 3.67 -20.64 -2.22
N GLU A 61 2.50 -20.01 -2.37
CA GLU A 61 1.43 -20.46 -3.25
C GLU A 61 1.79 -20.31 -4.74
N ILE A 62 2.32 -19.14 -5.12
CA ILE A 62 2.67 -18.79 -6.50
C ILE A 62 3.80 -19.70 -7.03
N ASN A 63 4.86 -19.89 -6.26
CA ASN A 63 6.04 -20.62 -6.68
C ASN A 63 5.82 -22.16 -6.73
N ASN A 64 4.76 -22.68 -6.11
CA ASN A 64 4.34 -24.07 -6.30
C ASN A 64 3.85 -24.33 -7.72
N GLN A 65 3.26 -23.31 -8.38
CA GLN A 65 2.76 -23.40 -9.75
C GLN A 65 3.75 -22.82 -10.77
N GLY A 66 4.63 -21.91 -10.32
CA GLY A 66 5.53 -21.14 -11.16
C GLY A 66 4.85 -20.01 -11.93
N VAL A 67 5.67 -19.15 -12.53
CA VAL A 67 5.29 -18.04 -13.41
C VAL A 67 6.12 -18.15 -14.67
N LEU A 68 5.50 -18.45 -15.81
CA LEU A 68 6.20 -18.73 -17.09
C LEU A 68 7.21 -19.88 -17.00
N GLY A 69 7.00 -20.87 -16.11
CA GLY A 69 7.93 -21.96 -15.84
C GLY A 69 9.03 -21.62 -14.81
N GLU A 70 9.11 -20.38 -14.36
CA GLU A 70 10.14 -19.87 -13.47
C GLU A 70 9.57 -19.59 -12.07
N LYS A 71 10.45 -19.31 -11.09
CA LYS A 71 10.09 -18.87 -9.74
C LYS A 71 10.27 -17.36 -9.61
N ILE A 72 9.54 -16.78 -8.66
CA ILE A 72 9.79 -15.42 -8.19
C ILE A 72 10.75 -15.49 -7.00
N GLU A 73 11.90 -14.86 -7.13
CA GLU A 73 12.89 -14.65 -6.06
C GLU A 73 12.84 -13.22 -5.57
N PHE A 74 13.24 -12.97 -4.34
CA PHE A 74 13.29 -11.61 -3.80
C PHE A 74 14.52 -11.35 -2.94
N THR A 75 14.95 -10.10 -2.93
CA THR A 75 15.99 -9.56 -2.04
C THR A 75 15.44 -8.38 -1.27
N THR A 76 15.73 -8.29 0.02
CA THR A 76 15.24 -7.20 0.89
C THR A 76 16.33 -6.23 1.29
N ARG A 77 15.98 -4.95 1.50
CA ARG A 77 16.85 -3.91 2.08
C ARG A 77 16.09 -3.10 3.12
N ASP A 78 16.72 -2.84 4.26
CA ASP A 78 16.15 -2.03 5.34
C ASP A 78 16.40 -0.55 5.10
N THR A 79 15.33 0.22 4.92
CA THR A 79 15.38 1.68 4.71
C THR A 79 15.50 2.46 6.02
N LYS A 80 15.27 1.83 7.17
CA LYS A 80 15.26 2.47 8.51
C LYS A 80 14.33 3.70 8.57
N PHE A 81 13.28 3.71 7.75
CA PHE A 81 12.36 4.84 7.57
C PHE A 81 13.03 6.12 7.00
N LYS A 82 14.22 6.04 6.41
CA LYS A 82 15.00 7.19 5.90
C LYS A 82 14.99 7.26 4.38
N VAL A 83 14.73 8.46 3.85
CA VAL A 83 14.62 8.72 2.40
C VAL A 83 15.92 8.45 1.66
N ASP A 84 17.03 8.95 2.20
CA ASP A 84 18.38 8.79 1.64
C ASP A 84 18.82 7.33 1.57
N ILE A 85 18.54 6.55 2.62
CA ILE A 85 18.82 5.11 2.65
C ILE A 85 17.95 4.38 1.63
N ALA A 86 16.65 4.68 1.56
CA ALA A 86 15.75 4.08 0.58
C ALA A 86 16.22 4.31 -0.86
N LEU A 87 16.65 5.55 -1.19
CA LEU A 87 17.22 5.87 -2.51
C LEU A 87 18.46 5.05 -2.84
N ASN A 88 19.39 4.93 -1.90
CA ASN A 88 20.62 4.18 -2.11
C ASN A 88 20.34 2.68 -2.29
N MET A 89 19.47 2.11 -1.45
CA MET A 89 19.09 0.71 -1.54
C MET A 89 18.33 0.39 -2.84
N ALA A 90 17.43 1.28 -3.28
CA ALA A 90 16.74 1.13 -4.56
C ALA A 90 17.70 1.15 -5.76
N LYS A 91 18.67 2.07 -5.77
CA LYS A 91 19.71 2.11 -6.81
C LYS A 91 20.54 0.83 -6.83
N GLU A 92 20.94 0.31 -5.67
CA GLU A 92 21.69 -0.94 -5.57
C GLU A 92 20.91 -2.11 -6.18
N LEU A 93 19.66 -2.29 -5.79
CA LEU A 93 18.80 -3.36 -6.31
C LEU A 93 18.59 -3.27 -7.83
N VAL A 94 18.37 -2.06 -8.33
CA VAL A 94 18.09 -1.85 -9.76
C VAL A 94 19.37 -1.93 -10.61
N MET A 95 20.45 -1.25 -10.20
CA MET A 95 21.63 -1.08 -11.04
C MET A 95 22.67 -2.21 -10.89
N ARG A 96 22.72 -2.87 -9.70
CA ARG A 96 23.70 -3.93 -9.45
C ARG A 96 23.09 -5.33 -9.49
N GLU A 97 21.88 -5.49 -8.92
CA GLU A 97 21.22 -6.79 -8.85
C GLU A 97 20.27 -7.05 -10.03
N ASN A 98 19.99 -6.02 -10.86
CA ASN A 98 19.13 -6.08 -12.04
C ASN A 98 17.76 -6.68 -11.74
N VAL A 99 17.08 -6.17 -10.71
CA VAL A 99 15.72 -6.61 -10.38
C VAL A 99 14.72 -6.27 -11.50
N ASP A 100 13.74 -7.13 -11.70
CA ASP A 100 12.69 -6.96 -12.69
C ASP A 100 11.60 -6.01 -12.19
N VAL A 101 11.30 -6.08 -10.88
CA VAL A 101 10.32 -5.26 -10.20
C VAL A 101 10.90 -4.76 -8.88
N LEU A 102 10.76 -3.48 -8.60
CA LEU A 102 11.03 -2.89 -7.30
C LEU A 102 9.72 -2.82 -6.50
N VAL A 103 9.77 -3.14 -5.19
CA VAL A 103 8.61 -3.15 -4.30
C VAL A 103 8.95 -2.44 -3.00
N GLY A 104 7.97 -1.83 -2.37
CA GLY A 104 8.12 -1.15 -1.08
C GLY A 104 7.44 0.22 -1.19
N THR A 105 7.57 1.04 -0.32
CA THR A 105 8.10 1.20 1.05
C THR A 105 6.98 1.81 1.89
N ILE A 106 7.18 1.94 3.22
CA ILE A 106 6.15 2.58 4.06
C ILE A 106 6.24 4.11 4.10
N ASN A 107 7.43 4.69 3.96
CA ASN A 107 7.61 6.15 4.02
C ASN A 107 7.19 6.81 2.69
N SER A 108 6.15 7.65 2.72
CA SER A 108 5.62 8.31 1.52
C SER A 108 6.63 9.24 0.83
N GLY A 109 7.47 9.95 1.60
CA GLY A 109 8.55 10.75 1.04
C GLY A 109 9.60 9.90 0.33
N ALA A 110 9.95 8.74 0.92
CA ALA A 110 10.85 7.77 0.30
C ALA A 110 10.25 7.16 -0.97
N ALA A 111 8.96 6.78 -0.94
CA ALA A 111 8.27 6.26 -2.11
C ALA A 111 8.29 7.25 -3.28
N MET A 112 7.96 8.52 -3.05
CA MET A 112 8.02 9.57 -4.07
C MET A 112 9.44 9.80 -4.60
N ALA A 113 10.44 9.85 -3.72
CA ALA A 113 11.83 10.05 -4.11
C ALA A 113 12.39 8.88 -4.94
N VAL A 114 12.11 7.63 -4.52
CA VAL A 114 12.51 6.42 -5.26
C VAL A 114 11.77 6.33 -6.59
N SER A 115 10.48 6.64 -6.63
CA SER A 115 9.68 6.67 -7.84
C SER A 115 10.28 7.60 -8.91
N ASP A 116 10.59 8.84 -8.55
CA ASP A 116 11.14 9.83 -9.49
C ASP A 116 12.61 9.59 -9.83
N ALA A 117 13.46 9.35 -8.82
CA ALA A 117 14.91 9.32 -9.00
C ALA A 117 15.47 7.95 -9.44
N VAL A 118 14.69 6.87 -9.28
CA VAL A 118 15.11 5.50 -9.62
C VAL A 118 14.14 4.87 -10.62
N ALA A 119 12.88 4.60 -10.23
CA ALA A 119 11.94 3.85 -11.06
C ALA A 119 11.73 4.49 -12.43
N LYS A 120 11.46 5.80 -12.48
CA LYS A 120 11.26 6.56 -13.71
C LYS A 120 12.52 6.64 -14.60
N LYS A 121 13.68 6.88 -13.98
CA LYS A 121 14.94 7.02 -14.74
C LYS A 121 15.45 5.72 -15.30
N GLU A 122 15.41 4.66 -14.49
CA GLU A 122 15.93 3.34 -14.86
C GLU A 122 14.85 2.47 -15.54
N LYS A 123 13.64 3.01 -15.75
CA LYS A 123 12.51 2.33 -16.41
C LYS A 123 12.21 0.98 -15.75
N VAL A 124 12.14 0.96 -14.41
CA VAL A 124 11.85 -0.22 -13.62
C VAL A 124 10.47 -0.06 -12.97
N PRO A 125 9.55 -1.02 -13.08
CA PRO A 125 8.27 -0.93 -12.39
C PRO A 125 8.49 -0.94 -10.87
N PHE A 126 7.87 0.02 -10.18
CA PHE A 126 7.90 0.16 -8.73
C PHE A 126 6.49 0.06 -8.17
N ILE A 127 6.22 -0.97 -7.37
CA ILE A 127 4.93 -1.17 -6.72
C ILE A 127 5.04 -0.76 -5.25
N VAL A 128 4.33 0.30 -4.90
CA VAL A 128 4.24 0.80 -3.53
C VAL A 128 3.16 0.03 -2.79
N TRP A 129 3.49 -0.59 -1.66
CA TRP A 129 2.58 -1.50 -0.97
C TRP A 129 2.10 -1.04 0.42
N ILE A 130 2.73 -0.01 1.04
CA ILE A 130 2.30 0.52 2.35
C ILE A 130 2.19 2.05 2.33
N ALA A 131 3.12 2.78 1.69
CA ALA A 131 3.09 4.23 1.67
C ALA A 131 1.80 4.77 1.04
N LYS A 132 1.17 5.75 1.70
CA LYS A 132 -0.23 6.11 1.44
C LYS A 132 -0.45 7.50 0.83
N SER A 133 0.58 8.33 0.60
CA SER A 133 0.36 9.65 -0.01
C SER A 133 -0.36 9.53 -1.37
N GLU A 134 -1.47 10.24 -1.53
CA GLU A 134 -2.22 10.30 -2.80
C GLU A 134 -1.39 10.84 -3.96
N LYS A 135 -0.30 11.57 -3.65
CA LYS A 135 0.60 12.12 -4.66
C LYS A 135 1.40 11.07 -5.41
N ILE A 136 1.65 9.89 -4.82
CA ILE A 136 2.50 8.84 -5.40
C ILE A 136 1.98 8.41 -6.78
N THR A 137 0.70 8.07 -6.89
CA THR A 137 0.04 7.65 -8.14
C THR A 137 -0.80 8.77 -8.75
N GLY A 138 -1.11 9.83 -8.00
CA GLY A 138 -1.82 11.03 -8.45
C GLY A 138 -0.90 12.04 -9.12
N GLU A 139 -0.66 13.18 -8.48
CA GLU A 139 0.12 14.32 -9.00
C GLU A 139 1.52 13.91 -9.51
N LYS A 140 2.23 13.01 -8.80
CA LYS A 140 3.56 12.52 -9.15
C LYS A 140 3.54 11.17 -9.88
N GLY A 141 2.35 10.68 -10.23
CA GLY A 141 2.18 9.41 -10.92
C GLY A 141 2.79 9.45 -12.33
N HIS A 142 3.41 8.35 -12.71
CA HIS A 142 3.99 8.13 -14.04
C HIS A 142 3.96 6.63 -14.40
N ARG A 143 4.32 6.28 -15.63
CA ARG A 143 4.24 4.92 -16.18
C ARG A 143 4.85 3.82 -15.29
N TYR A 144 5.90 4.12 -14.53
CA TYR A 144 6.67 3.12 -13.79
C TYR A 144 6.31 3.02 -12.30
N VAL A 145 5.29 3.74 -11.79
CA VAL A 145 4.86 3.66 -10.41
C VAL A 145 3.43 3.16 -10.29
N PHE A 146 3.23 2.20 -9.39
CA PHE A 146 1.95 1.55 -9.06
C PHE A 146 1.77 1.52 -7.55
N SER A 147 0.54 1.38 -7.07
CA SER A 147 0.27 1.22 -5.64
C SER A 147 -0.79 0.16 -5.38
N THR A 148 -0.45 -0.77 -4.48
CA THR A 148 -1.37 -1.72 -3.86
C THR A 148 -1.77 -1.30 -2.44
N ALA A 149 -1.20 -0.21 -1.91
CA ALA A 149 -1.69 0.44 -0.71
C ALA A 149 -2.97 1.23 -1.00
N ASP A 150 -3.86 1.39 -0.02
CA ASP A 150 -4.81 2.50 -0.04
C ASP A 150 -4.03 3.82 0.06
N ASN A 151 -4.65 4.89 -0.38
CA ASN A 151 -4.00 6.19 -0.32
C ASN A 151 -4.80 7.20 0.52
N THR A 152 -4.20 8.37 0.75
CA THR A 152 -4.79 9.41 1.59
C THR A 152 -6.08 9.97 0.99
N ALA A 153 -6.28 9.93 -0.33
CA ALA A 153 -7.56 10.30 -0.94
C ALA A 153 -8.67 9.32 -0.51
N MET A 154 -8.39 8.00 -0.58
CA MET A 154 -9.34 6.96 -0.16
C MET A 154 -9.65 7.04 1.33
N GLY A 155 -8.61 7.04 2.18
CA GLY A 155 -8.74 7.11 3.63
C GLY A 155 -9.41 8.40 4.09
N GLY A 156 -9.01 9.53 3.53
CA GLY A 156 -9.58 10.85 3.82
C GLY A 156 -11.02 11.01 3.32
N LYS A 157 -11.38 10.42 2.17
CA LYS A 157 -12.77 10.38 1.69
C LYS A 157 -13.65 9.57 2.65
N ALA A 158 -13.20 8.36 3.01
CA ALA A 158 -13.94 7.53 3.96
C ALA A 158 -14.09 8.20 5.34
N GLY A 159 -13.02 8.83 5.85
CA GLY A 159 -13.04 9.61 7.09
C GLY A 159 -13.98 10.82 7.00
N GLY A 160 -13.90 11.58 5.93
CA GLY A 160 -14.77 12.73 5.69
C GLY A 160 -16.25 12.36 5.65
N VAL A 161 -16.60 11.27 4.94
CA VAL A 161 -17.99 10.73 4.89
C VAL A 161 -18.46 10.28 6.29
N GLY A 162 -17.61 9.56 7.03
CA GLY A 162 -17.95 9.12 8.38
C GLY A 162 -18.13 10.28 9.36
N LEU A 163 -17.24 11.26 9.34
CA LEU A 163 -17.28 12.44 10.22
C LEU A 163 -18.41 13.40 9.85
N ALA A 164 -18.78 13.51 8.58
CA ALA A 164 -19.90 14.38 8.16
C ALA A 164 -21.25 13.97 8.78
N LYS A 165 -21.41 12.68 9.11
CA LYS A 165 -22.61 12.16 9.80
C LYS A 165 -22.64 12.45 11.30
N LYS A 166 -21.56 13.01 11.88
CA LYS A 166 -21.47 13.34 13.30
C LYS A 166 -21.87 14.79 13.57
N PRO A 167 -22.31 15.15 14.80
CA PRO A 167 -22.79 16.50 15.12
C PRO A 167 -21.68 17.54 15.29
N TYR A 168 -20.41 17.19 14.98
CA TYR A 168 -19.24 18.03 15.21
C TYR A 168 -19.17 19.21 14.22
N ARG A 169 -18.71 20.37 14.70
CA ARG A 169 -18.54 21.63 13.94
C ARG A 169 -17.11 22.15 13.99
N LYS A 170 -16.49 22.13 15.17
CA LYS A 170 -15.13 22.64 15.40
C LYS A 170 -14.15 21.50 15.43
N TYR A 171 -13.16 21.56 14.55
CA TYR A 171 -12.17 20.52 14.39
C TYR A 171 -10.75 21.02 14.66
N TRP A 172 -9.94 20.15 15.24
CA TRP A 172 -8.50 20.32 15.33
C TRP A 172 -7.82 19.25 14.47
N ILE A 173 -6.76 19.58 13.75
CA ILE A 173 -5.95 18.62 13.01
C ILE A 173 -4.62 18.46 13.73
N ALA A 174 -4.18 17.22 14.01
CA ALA A 174 -2.93 16.96 14.72
C ALA A 174 -2.25 15.68 14.22
N GLY A 175 -0.92 15.66 14.16
CA GLY A 175 -0.27 14.43 13.69
C GLY A 175 1.22 14.56 13.46
N ASP A 176 1.75 13.53 12.81
CA ASP A 176 3.16 13.41 12.47
C ASP A 176 3.56 14.39 11.36
N ASP A 177 4.64 15.14 11.57
CA ASP A 177 5.18 16.12 10.62
C ASP A 177 5.98 15.44 9.50
N TYR A 178 5.26 14.82 8.56
CA TYR A 178 5.80 14.28 7.32
C TYR A 178 4.72 14.11 6.24
N SER A 179 5.11 13.72 5.02
CA SER A 179 4.21 13.72 3.84
C SER A 179 2.86 13.03 4.07
N TYR A 180 2.85 11.83 4.68
CA TYR A 180 1.60 11.13 4.95
C TYR A 180 0.72 11.87 5.96
N GLY A 181 1.31 12.40 7.06
CA GLY A 181 0.56 13.10 8.09
C GLY A 181 -0.21 14.29 7.51
N HIS A 182 0.47 15.14 6.75
CA HIS A 182 -0.15 16.28 6.09
C HIS A 182 -1.18 15.84 5.03
N ASP A 183 -0.83 14.89 4.16
CA ASP A 183 -1.70 14.45 3.07
C ASP A 183 -3.02 13.84 3.58
N ILE A 184 -2.99 13.01 4.67
CA ILE A 184 -4.22 12.42 5.22
C ILE A 184 -5.09 13.47 5.93
N GLY A 185 -4.47 14.42 6.64
CA GLY A 185 -5.18 15.53 7.27
C GLY A 185 -5.89 16.43 6.26
N ASP A 186 -5.17 16.80 5.21
CA ASP A 186 -5.71 17.61 4.12
C ASP A 186 -6.83 16.88 3.37
N ALA A 187 -6.67 15.59 3.09
CA ALA A 187 -7.68 14.79 2.39
C ALA A 187 -8.95 14.62 3.25
N ALA A 188 -8.82 14.30 4.53
CA ALA A 188 -9.95 14.17 5.44
C ALA A 188 -10.69 15.52 5.59
N TRP A 189 -9.95 16.58 5.81
CA TRP A 189 -10.51 17.92 5.93
C TRP A 189 -11.21 18.41 4.67
N ARG A 190 -10.58 18.26 3.51
CA ARG A 190 -11.15 18.63 2.20
C ARG A 190 -12.48 17.93 1.94
N ASN A 191 -12.53 16.61 2.17
CA ASN A 191 -13.75 15.84 1.96
C ASN A 191 -14.84 16.15 2.99
N LEU A 192 -14.47 16.29 4.28
CA LEU A 192 -15.40 16.69 5.32
C LEU A 192 -15.99 18.08 5.03
N LYS A 193 -15.18 19.07 4.68
CA LYS A 193 -15.61 20.44 4.36
C LYS A 193 -16.52 20.48 3.14
N ALA A 194 -16.28 19.66 2.14
CA ALA A 194 -17.14 19.55 0.96
C ALA A 194 -18.52 18.98 1.30
N LEU A 195 -18.60 17.99 2.20
CA LEU A 195 -19.86 17.36 2.63
C LEU A 195 -20.61 18.13 3.71
N LYS A 196 -19.89 18.91 4.53
CA LYS A 196 -20.43 19.67 5.66
C LYS A 196 -19.77 21.07 5.69
N PRO A 197 -20.26 22.01 4.85
CA PRO A 197 -19.60 23.30 4.62
C PRO A 197 -19.49 24.21 5.86
N ASP A 198 -20.30 23.97 6.88
CA ASP A 198 -20.36 24.75 8.13
C ASP A 198 -19.36 24.28 9.21
N VAL A 199 -18.48 23.31 8.92
CA VAL A 199 -17.40 22.95 9.85
C VAL A 199 -16.26 23.97 9.80
N GLU A 200 -15.56 24.11 10.93
CA GLU A 200 -14.45 25.03 11.13
C GLU A 200 -13.21 24.28 11.62
N LYS A 201 -12.03 24.55 11.05
CA LYS A 201 -10.74 24.13 11.58
C LYS A 201 -10.25 25.21 12.52
N ILE A 202 -10.27 24.96 13.84
CA ILE A 202 -9.91 25.95 14.87
C ILE A 202 -8.45 25.92 15.28
N GLY A 203 -7.69 24.90 14.82
CA GLY A 203 -6.26 24.82 15.07
C GLY A 203 -5.61 23.55 14.49
N GLU A 204 -4.30 23.52 14.60
CA GLU A 204 -3.50 22.36 14.20
C GLU A 204 -2.24 22.22 15.06
N SER A 205 -1.71 20.97 15.15
CA SER A 205 -0.49 20.65 15.87
C SER A 205 0.27 19.55 15.14
N TRP A 206 1.56 19.75 14.94
CA TRP A 206 2.42 18.78 14.27
C TRP A 206 3.59 18.41 15.18
N TRP A 207 3.92 17.12 15.26
CA TRP A 207 5.02 16.59 16.04
C TRP A 207 5.93 15.70 15.22
N LYS A 208 7.14 15.51 15.69
CA LYS A 208 8.12 14.65 15.04
C LYS A 208 7.63 13.20 15.04
N VAL A 209 7.82 12.50 13.91
CA VAL A 209 7.52 11.05 13.82
C VAL A 209 8.22 10.28 14.93
N GLY A 210 7.45 9.51 15.70
CA GLY A 210 7.95 8.75 16.83
C GLY A 210 8.06 9.54 18.12
N GLU A 211 7.45 10.74 18.23
CA GLU A 211 7.39 11.54 19.47
C GLU A 211 6.83 10.70 20.62
N PRO A 212 7.61 10.49 21.69
CA PRO A 212 7.19 9.64 22.79
C PRO A 212 6.20 10.30 23.74
N ASP A 213 6.25 11.64 23.90
CA ASP A 213 5.39 12.39 24.80
C ASP A 213 4.44 13.33 24.05
N LEU A 214 3.21 12.89 23.88
CA LEU A 214 2.15 13.66 23.23
C LEU A 214 1.28 14.46 24.21
N ILE A 215 1.49 14.32 25.52
CA ILE A 215 0.63 14.98 26.54
C ILE A 215 0.59 16.49 26.42
N PRO A 216 1.70 17.22 26.13
CA PRO A 216 1.64 18.68 25.95
C PRO A 216 0.73 19.08 24.79
N TYR A 217 0.78 18.37 23.65
CA TYR A 217 -0.09 18.63 22.51
C TYR A 217 -1.56 18.35 22.83
N PHE A 218 -1.83 17.23 23.52
CA PHE A 218 -3.19 16.84 23.92
C PHE A 218 -3.77 17.84 24.93
N THR A 219 -2.97 18.34 25.85
CA THR A 219 -3.40 19.40 26.81
C THR A 219 -3.84 20.66 26.08
N SER A 220 -3.06 21.10 25.07
CA SER A 220 -3.39 22.26 24.24
C SER A 220 -4.69 22.03 23.45
N ILE A 221 -4.85 20.87 22.84
CA ILE A 221 -6.04 20.50 22.07
C ILE A 221 -7.29 20.52 22.97
N ILE A 222 -7.21 19.86 24.13
CA ILE A 222 -8.32 19.81 25.09
C ILE A 222 -8.67 21.24 25.60
N GLY A 223 -7.65 22.07 25.84
CA GLY A 223 -7.84 23.47 26.22
C GLY A 223 -8.55 24.32 25.18
N ALA A 224 -8.34 24.05 23.89
CA ALA A 224 -9.00 24.74 22.77
C ALA A 224 -10.46 24.29 22.56
N LYS A 225 -10.89 23.18 23.18
CA LYS A 225 -12.26 22.64 23.16
C LYS A 225 -12.84 22.45 21.74
N PRO A 226 -12.15 21.73 20.83
CA PRO A 226 -12.79 21.31 19.58
C PRO A 226 -13.91 20.30 19.87
N ASP A 227 -14.86 20.16 18.95
CA ASP A 227 -15.85 19.08 19.01
C ASP A 227 -15.23 17.74 18.61
N ALA A 228 -14.22 17.78 17.72
CA ALA A 228 -13.50 16.59 17.26
C ALA A 228 -12.06 16.90 16.83
N VAL A 229 -11.23 15.85 16.84
CA VAL A 229 -9.85 15.88 16.36
C VAL A 229 -9.65 14.90 15.23
N ILE A 230 -9.03 15.35 14.15
CA ILE A 230 -8.53 14.54 13.06
C ILE A 230 -7.05 14.27 13.35
N PHE A 231 -6.71 13.07 13.80
CA PHE A 231 -5.32 12.68 14.03
C PHE A 231 -4.70 12.05 12.78
N CYS A 232 -3.50 12.48 12.44
CA CYS A 232 -2.76 12.19 11.22
C CYS A 232 -1.46 11.46 11.55
N THR A 233 -1.55 10.22 12.04
CA THR A 233 -0.41 9.50 12.60
C THR A 233 -0.43 8.02 12.22
N GLY A 234 0.71 7.33 12.31
CA GLY A 234 0.86 5.91 11.99
C GLY A 234 2.00 5.25 12.77
N GLY A 235 2.08 3.91 12.71
CA GLY A 235 3.16 3.15 13.36
C GLY A 235 3.25 3.38 14.86
N ALA A 236 4.48 3.57 15.37
CA ALA A 236 4.74 3.82 16.79
C ALA A 236 4.10 5.11 17.30
N SER A 237 4.05 6.16 16.46
CA SER A 237 3.36 7.42 16.80
C SER A 237 1.88 7.20 17.03
N MET A 238 1.22 6.34 16.26
CA MET A 238 -0.19 6.01 16.49
C MET A 238 -0.38 5.29 17.82
N THR A 239 0.48 4.35 18.18
CA THR A 239 0.43 3.67 19.47
C THR A 239 0.55 4.70 20.64
N ASN A 240 1.46 5.67 20.53
CA ASN A 240 1.60 6.74 21.50
C ASN A 240 0.37 7.65 21.54
N CYS A 241 -0.20 7.97 20.37
CA CYS A 241 -1.44 8.74 20.24
C CYS A 241 -2.62 8.02 20.92
N MET A 242 -2.81 6.73 20.68
CA MET A 242 -3.87 5.93 21.30
C MET A 242 -3.71 5.86 22.84
N LYS A 243 -2.47 5.71 23.35
CA LYS A 243 -2.19 5.81 24.79
C LYS A 243 -2.55 7.19 25.35
N ALA A 244 -2.19 8.27 24.65
CA ALA A 244 -2.54 9.64 25.06
C ALA A 244 -4.04 9.90 25.05
N ILE A 245 -4.77 9.39 24.03
CA ILE A 245 -6.25 9.43 24.00
C ILE A 245 -6.83 8.75 25.25
N LYS A 246 -6.33 7.57 25.60
CA LYS A 246 -6.80 6.81 26.77
C LYS A 246 -6.49 7.56 28.08
N SER A 247 -5.24 7.96 28.29
CA SER A 247 -4.78 8.57 29.55
C SER A 247 -5.41 9.93 29.82
N THR A 248 -5.71 10.72 28.79
CA THR A 248 -6.40 12.02 28.92
C THR A 248 -7.91 11.92 28.94
N GLY A 249 -8.48 10.75 28.64
CA GLY A 249 -9.89 10.52 28.46
C GLY A 249 -10.49 11.33 27.28
N MET A 250 -9.69 11.62 26.26
CA MET A 250 -10.10 12.49 25.15
C MET A 250 -11.32 11.96 24.39
N ALA A 251 -11.38 10.66 24.10
CA ALA A 251 -12.46 10.05 23.34
C ALA A 251 -13.86 10.19 24.02
N SER A 252 -13.91 10.40 25.35
CA SER A 252 -15.15 10.67 26.08
C SER A 252 -15.55 12.14 26.08
N LYS A 253 -14.62 13.05 25.71
CA LYS A 253 -14.82 14.50 25.72
C LYS A 253 -15.10 15.07 24.33
N MET A 254 -14.55 14.45 23.29
CA MET A 254 -14.64 14.91 21.92
C MET A 254 -14.51 13.74 20.93
N GLY A 255 -15.02 13.91 19.73
CA GLY A 255 -14.79 12.94 18.65
C GLY A 255 -13.32 12.84 18.30
N THR A 256 -12.85 11.62 18.03
CA THR A 256 -11.49 11.37 17.57
C THR A 256 -11.51 10.46 16.36
N TRP A 257 -10.82 10.84 15.30
CA TRP A 257 -10.67 10.01 14.12
C TRP A 257 -9.19 9.88 13.77
N ILE A 258 -8.76 8.65 13.45
CA ILE A 258 -7.42 8.35 12.97
C ILE A 258 -7.55 7.36 11.80
N HIS A 259 -6.89 7.64 10.67
CA HIS A 259 -6.78 6.65 9.62
C HIS A 259 -5.98 5.43 10.14
N THR A 260 -6.46 4.23 9.88
CA THR A 260 -5.95 2.93 10.40
C THR A 260 -6.09 2.68 11.92
N ALA A 261 -6.84 3.51 12.68
CA ALA A 261 -7.01 3.33 14.13
C ALA A 261 -7.64 1.99 14.54
N ILE A 262 -8.41 1.37 13.66
CA ILE A 262 -9.07 0.08 13.94
C ILE A 262 -8.23 -1.13 13.50
N ASP A 263 -6.95 -0.93 13.16
CA ASP A 263 -6.00 -1.99 12.85
C ASP A 263 -5.53 -2.71 14.12
N HIS A 264 -5.62 -4.04 14.12
CA HIS A 264 -5.18 -4.86 15.25
C HIS A 264 -3.68 -4.76 15.54
N ALA A 265 -2.84 -4.44 14.54
CA ALA A 265 -1.41 -4.26 14.75
C ALA A 265 -1.11 -3.10 15.73
N VAL A 266 -2.02 -2.11 15.82
CA VAL A 266 -1.97 -1.01 16.80
C VAL A 266 -2.70 -1.37 18.08
N LEU A 267 -3.87 -2.03 17.98
CA LEU A 267 -4.78 -2.25 19.09
C LEU A 267 -4.37 -3.44 19.98
N LYS A 268 -3.87 -4.52 19.39
CA LYS A 268 -3.46 -5.73 20.14
C LYS A 268 -2.33 -5.47 21.14
N PRO A 269 -1.25 -4.71 20.83
CA PRO A 269 -0.23 -4.34 21.80
C PRO A 269 -0.73 -3.46 22.96
N LEU A 270 -1.86 -2.78 22.78
CA LEU A 270 -2.49 -1.98 23.83
C LEU A 270 -3.36 -2.82 24.78
N GLY A 271 -3.78 -4.02 24.33
CA GLY A 271 -4.64 -4.91 25.10
C GLY A 271 -5.91 -4.22 25.59
N ALA A 272 -6.31 -4.48 26.82
CA ALA A 272 -7.46 -3.87 27.46
C ALA A 272 -7.34 -2.34 27.68
N GLU A 273 -6.12 -1.80 27.58
CA GLU A 273 -5.84 -0.36 27.73
C GLU A 273 -6.08 0.43 26.44
N GLY A 274 -6.44 -0.23 25.32
CA GLY A 274 -6.84 0.44 24.10
C GLY A 274 -8.05 1.38 24.35
N PRO A 275 -8.04 2.61 23.76
CA PRO A 275 -9.17 3.53 23.91
C PRO A 275 -10.38 3.05 23.11
N GLU A 276 -11.58 3.12 23.72
CA GLU A 276 -12.86 2.95 23.04
C GLU A 276 -13.35 4.29 22.46
N GLY A 277 -14.20 4.25 21.42
CA GLY A 277 -14.82 5.45 20.86
C GLY A 277 -13.95 6.19 19.84
N VAL A 278 -12.80 5.66 19.45
CA VAL A 278 -11.97 6.23 18.38
C VAL A 278 -12.48 5.76 17.03
N PHE A 279 -12.88 6.69 16.17
CA PHE A 279 -13.24 6.39 14.79
C PHE A 279 -12.00 6.11 13.96
N GLY A 280 -12.10 5.13 13.08
CA GLY A 280 -11.01 4.75 12.18
C GLY A 280 -11.49 4.36 10.80
N THR A 281 -10.60 4.53 9.82
CA THR A 281 -10.79 4.02 8.45
C THR A 281 -9.65 3.09 8.10
N ILE A 282 -9.91 2.03 7.34
CA ILE A 282 -8.89 1.07 6.89
C ILE A 282 -9.42 0.28 5.69
N GLN A 283 -8.52 -0.29 4.88
CA GLN A 283 -8.88 -1.12 3.72
C GLN A 283 -9.00 -2.61 4.03
N TYR A 284 -8.44 -3.06 5.16
CA TYR A 284 -8.44 -4.48 5.54
C TYR A 284 -8.58 -4.67 7.04
N LEU A 285 -9.37 -5.68 7.43
CA LEU A 285 -9.53 -6.16 8.80
C LEU A 285 -9.54 -7.70 8.77
N PHE A 286 -8.75 -8.35 9.62
CA PHE A 286 -8.68 -9.81 9.66
C PHE A 286 -10.02 -10.45 10.08
N TYR A 287 -10.83 -9.73 10.82
CA TYR A 287 -12.15 -10.17 11.29
C TYR A 287 -13.32 -9.69 10.42
N TYR A 288 -13.07 -8.93 9.33
CA TYR A 288 -14.10 -8.41 8.44
C TYR A 288 -13.57 -8.19 7.01
N PRO A 289 -14.38 -8.51 5.96
CA PRO A 289 -15.67 -9.21 5.98
C PRO A 289 -15.53 -10.68 6.37
N GLN A 290 -16.64 -11.29 6.83
CA GLN A 290 -16.68 -12.69 7.26
C GLN A 290 -16.82 -13.66 6.07
N THR A 291 -16.04 -13.47 5.01
CA THR A 291 -16.03 -14.33 3.84
C THR A 291 -15.22 -15.62 4.07
N PRO A 292 -15.49 -16.71 3.35
CA PRO A 292 -14.67 -17.92 3.38
C PRO A 292 -13.22 -17.63 3.00
N GLU A 293 -12.99 -16.74 2.04
CA GLU A 293 -11.66 -16.34 1.54
C GLU A 293 -10.87 -15.65 2.64
N ASN A 294 -11.46 -14.65 3.35
CA ASN A 294 -10.78 -13.96 4.44
C ASN A 294 -10.43 -14.94 5.58
N LYS A 295 -11.36 -15.80 5.95
CA LYS A 295 -11.10 -16.82 6.97
C LYS A 295 -9.97 -17.77 6.58
N ALA A 296 -9.88 -18.17 5.30
CA ALA A 296 -8.79 -19.01 4.79
C ALA A 296 -7.45 -18.28 4.82
N PHE A 297 -7.40 -17.01 4.37
CA PHE A 297 -6.21 -16.18 4.41
C PHE A 297 -5.70 -15.97 5.83
N VAL A 298 -6.58 -15.58 6.76
CA VAL A 298 -6.25 -15.40 8.19
C VAL A 298 -5.70 -16.70 8.78
N LYS A 299 -6.38 -17.83 8.56
CA LYS A 299 -5.93 -19.13 9.06
C LYS A 299 -4.55 -19.52 8.54
N ALA A 300 -4.30 -19.32 7.24
CA ALA A 300 -3.02 -19.63 6.63
C ALA A 300 -1.89 -18.74 7.18
N PHE A 301 -2.18 -17.44 7.34
CA PHE A 301 -1.23 -16.47 7.87
C PHE A 301 -0.90 -16.74 9.35
N GLU A 302 -1.91 -17.01 10.19
CA GLU A 302 -1.74 -17.35 11.61
C GLU A 302 -0.94 -18.65 11.78
N ALA A 303 -1.22 -19.65 10.96
CA ALA A 303 -0.47 -20.91 10.99
C ALA A 303 1.02 -20.72 10.65
N ALA A 304 1.35 -19.76 9.77
CA ALA A 304 2.71 -19.49 9.36
C ALA A 304 3.46 -18.54 10.32
N TYR A 305 2.77 -17.57 10.93
CA TYR A 305 3.42 -16.46 11.64
C TYR A 305 2.92 -16.23 13.07
N GLY A 306 1.92 -16.97 13.54
CA GLY A 306 1.42 -16.92 14.93
C GLY A 306 0.56 -15.71 15.28
N ASN A 307 0.27 -14.82 14.33
CA ASN A 307 -0.57 -13.64 14.50
C ASN A 307 -1.47 -13.46 13.28
N PRO A 308 -2.66 -12.83 13.42
CA PRO A 308 -3.47 -12.50 12.26
C PRO A 308 -2.77 -11.47 11.35
N PRO A 309 -3.07 -11.46 10.04
CA PRO A 309 -2.50 -10.50 9.10
C PRO A 309 -3.05 -9.08 9.33
N GLY A 310 -2.17 -8.08 9.24
CA GLY A 310 -2.55 -6.68 9.15
C GLY A 310 -2.82 -6.22 7.71
N PHE A 311 -3.18 -4.95 7.53
CA PHE A 311 -3.32 -4.37 6.19
C PHE A 311 -2.01 -4.42 5.37
N PRO A 312 -0.80 -4.30 5.97
CA PRO A 312 0.43 -4.45 5.20
C PRO A 312 0.59 -5.86 4.61
N ALA A 313 0.26 -6.90 5.38
CA ALA A 313 0.27 -8.28 4.89
C ALA A 313 -0.74 -8.49 3.74
N PHE A 314 -1.94 -7.95 3.87
CA PHE A 314 -2.97 -7.96 2.83
C PHE A 314 -2.47 -7.29 1.54
N ASN A 315 -1.92 -6.08 1.63
CA ASN A 315 -1.40 -5.33 0.47
C ASN A 315 -0.25 -6.09 -0.21
N ALA A 316 0.66 -6.63 0.58
CA ALA A 316 1.82 -7.35 0.06
C ALA A 316 1.45 -8.71 -0.55
N TYR A 317 0.47 -9.41 0.00
CA TYR A 317 -0.12 -10.60 -0.60
C TYR A 317 -0.70 -10.29 -1.98
N LEU A 318 -1.51 -9.22 -2.10
CA LEU A 318 -2.01 -8.73 -3.38
C LEU A 318 -0.88 -8.34 -4.34
N THR A 319 0.17 -7.67 -3.83
CA THR A 319 1.33 -7.28 -4.65
C THR A 319 1.98 -8.48 -5.31
N ALA A 320 2.19 -9.58 -4.58
CA ALA A 320 2.77 -10.80 -5.13
C ALA A 320 1.89 -11.40 -6.24
N HIS A 321 0.56 -11.42 -6.06
CA HIS A 321 -0.37 -11.88 -7.09
C HIS A 321 -0.41 -10.95 -8.30
N PHE A 322 -0.40 -9.64 -8.11
CA PHE A 322 -0.28 -8.68 -9.23
C PHE A 322 1.01 -8.91 -10.02
N ILE A 323 2.15 -9.12 -9.35
CA ILE A 323 3.42 -9.41 -10.02
C ILE A 323 3.32 -10.70 -10.83
N ALA A 324 2.84 -11.79 -10.23
CA ALA A 324 2.74 -13.08 -10.89
C ALA A 324 1.81 -13.05 -12.11
N ASP A 325 0.61 -12.49 -11.93
CA ASP A 325 -0.41 -12.48 -12.98
C ASP A 325 -0.07 -11.48 -14.10
N ALA A 326 0.61 -10.38 -13.79
CA ALA A 326 1.12 -9.46 -14.79
C ALA A 326 2.19 -10.12 -15.69
N PHE A 327 3.15 -10.86 -15.13
CA PHE A 327 4.12 -11.61 -15.94
C PHE A 327 3.47 -12.74 -16.75
N ARG A 328 2.50 -13.46 -16.15
CA ARG A 328 1.72 -14.48 -16.91
C ARG A 328 0.99 -13.85 -18.10
N LYS A 329 0.32 -12.72 -17.89
CA LYS A 329 -0.38 -11.98 -18.95
C LYS A 329 0.59 -11.38 -19.98
N ALA A 330 1.75 -10.89 -19.56
CA ALA A 330 2.81 -10.38 -20.44
C ALA A 330 3.44 -11.46 -21.31
N GLY A 331 3.43 -12.73 -20.87
CA GLY A 331 4.03 -13.86 -21.59
C GLY A 331 5.56 -13.81 -21.66
N ALA A 332 6.22 -12.91 -20.93
CA ALA A 332 7.66 -12.71 -20.95
C ALA A 332 8.12 -12.02 -19.66
N ILE A 333 9.41 -12.25 -19.26
CA ILE A 333 10.09 -11.47 -18.21
C ILE A 333 10.65 -10.21 -18.86
N ASP A 334 9.76 -9.25 -19.11
CA ASP A 334 10.05 -7.97 -19.75
C ASP A 334 9.33 -6.85 -18.99
N LYS A 335 10.05 -5.78 -18.65
CA LYS A 335 9.55 -4.68 -17.78
C LYS A 335 8.43 -3.87 -18.44
N GLU A 336 8.54 -3.58 -19.73
CA GLU A 336 7.53 -2.78 -20.43
C GLU A 336 6.24 -3.57 -20.67
N LYS A 337 6.37 -4.86 -21.09
CA LYS A 337 5.22 -5.75 -21.22
C LYS A 337 4.55 -6.04 -19.88
N PHE A 338 5.33 -6.12 -18.80
CA PHE A 338 4.81 -6.25 -17.44
C PHE A 338 3.93 -5.05 -17.07
N ILE A 339 4.40 -3.82 -17.33
CA ILE A 339 3.65 -2.59 -17.07
C ILE A 339 2.35 -2.58 -17.87
N ASP A 340 2.40 -2.84 -19.17
CA ASP A 340 1.21 -2.90 -20.03
C ASP A 340 0.21 -3.98 -19.55
N ALA A 341 0.73 -5.10 -19.07
CA ALA A 341 -0.10 -6.19 -18.54
C ALA A 341 -0.73 -5.83 -17.19
N LEU A 342 -0.03 -5.03 -16.35
CA LEU A 342 -0.48 -4.64 -15.02
C LEU A 342 -1.61 -3.60 -15.08
N GLU A 343 -1.63 -2.73 -16.11
CA GLU A 343 -2.70 -1.77 -16.32
C GLU A 343 -4.05 -2.48 -16.58
N GLY A 344 -5.05 -2.18 -15.72
CA GLY A 344 -6.38 -2.81 -15.78
C GLY A 344 -6.41 -4.28 -15.34
N LEU A 345 -5.31 -4.82 -14.83
CA LEU A 345 -5.26 -6.20 -14.32
C LEU A 345 -6.15 -6.35 -13.09
N LYS A 346 -6.89 -7.46 -13.03
CA LYS A 346 -7.72 -7.84 -11.89
C LYS A 346 -7.18 -9.12 -11.28
N VAL A 347 -6.93 -9.10 -9.98
CA VAL A 347 -6.50 -10.28 -9.20
C VAL A 347 -7.55 -10.63 -8.15
N LYS A 348 -7.59 -11.90 -7.74
CA LYS A 348 -8.47 -12.34 -6.65
C LYS A 348 -8.05 -11.68 -5.33
N SER A 349 -9.02 -11.14 -4.63
CA SER A 349 -8.80 -10.61 -3.29
C SER A 349 -8.80 -11.73 -2.25
N PRO A 350 -7.88 -11.73 -1.28
CA PRO A 350 -7.92 -12.69 -0.18
C PRO A 350 -9.11 -12.46 0.79
N VAL A 351 -9.89 -11.41 0.59
CA VAL A 351 -11.15 -11.19 1.34
C VAL A 351 -12.40 -11.46 0.51
N GLY A 352 -12.23 -11.98 -0.71
CA GLY A 352 -13.28 -12.21 -1.69
C GLY A 352 -13.41 -11.10 -2.73
N GLY A 353 -13.95 -11.46 -3.89
CA GLY A 353 -14.06 -10.56 -5.04
C GLY A 353 -12.73 -10.35 -5.77
N MET A 354 -12.66 -9.26 -6.52
CA MET A 354 -11.50 -8.89 -7.36
C MET A 354 -10.99 -7.51 -6.97
N VAL A 355 -9.67 -7.34 -7.06
CA VAL A 355 -8.99 -6.04 -6.94
C VAL A 355 -8.44 -5.68 -8.31
N GLU A 356 -8.77 -4.50 -8.80
CA GLU A 356 -8.29 -3.98 -10.08
C GLU A 356 -7.15 -3.00 -9.88
N MET A 357 -6.08 -3.13 -10.65
CA MET A 357 -5.06 -2.09 -10.82
C MET A 357 -5.56 -1.11 -11.88
N ARG A 358 -6.06 0.05 -11.48
CA ARG A 358 -6.62 1.02 -12.42
C ARG A 358 -5.59 1.49 -13.44
N ALA A 359 -5.95 1.49 -14.72
CA ALA A 359 -5.05 1.91 -15.78
C ALA A 359 -4.76 3.42 -15.78
N CYS A 360 -5.69 4.24 -15.28
CA CYS A 360 -5.56 5.71 -15.36
C CYS A 360 -4.63 6.32 -14.34
N ASP A 361 -4.42 5.65 -13.18
CA ASP A 361 -3.57 6.17 -12.11
C ASP A 361 -2.67 5.12 -11.46
N HIS A 362 -2.77 3.84 -11.89
CA HIS A 362 -1.97 2.76 -11.33
C HIS A 362 -2.22 2.51 -9.83
N GLN A 363 -3.42 2.83 -9.38
CA GLN A 363 -3.87 2.61 -8.01
C GLN A 363 -4.74 1.36 -7.94
N ALA A 364 -4.44 0.44 -7.06
CA ALA A 364 -5.32 -0.69 -6.77
C ALA A 364 -6.62 -0.20 -6.12
N MET A 365 -7.75 -0.72 -6.61
CA MET A 365 -9.09 -0.32 -6.21
C MET A 365 -9.74 -1.39 -5.34
N TYR A 366 -10.06 -1.04 -4.10
CA TYR A 366 -10.76 -1.88 -3.14
C TYR A 366 -11.57 -1.02 -2.15
N PRO A 367 -12.51 -1.62 -1.40
CA PRO A 367 -13.33 -0.86 -0.46
C PRO A 367 -12.52 -0.32 0.72
N MET A 368 -13.06 0.74 1.35
CA MET A 368 -12.60 1.27 2.63
C MET A 368 -13.65 1.01 3.71
N TYR A 369 -13.20 0.66 4.89
CA TYR A 369 -14.04 0.45 6.06
C TYR A 369 -13.92 1.64 7.01
N PHE A 370 -15.06 2.10 7.54
CA PHE A 370 -15.13 3.09 8.61
C PHE A 370 -15.77 2.41 9.82
N GLY A 371 -15.13 2.50 10.97
CA GLY A 371 -15.63 1.88 12.21
C GLY A 371 -15.21 2.65 13.45
N VAL A 372 -15.55 2.14 14.61
CA VAL A 372 -15.23 2.70 15.92
C VAL A 372 -14.59 1.64 16.82
N THR A 373 -13.56 2.02 17.58
CA THR A 373 -12.92 1.09 18.54
C THR A 373 -13.85 0.75 19.69
N THR A 374 -14.01 -0.54 19.95
CA THR A 374 -14.95 -1.07 20.95
C THR A 374 -14.38 -2.32 21.61
N LYS A 375 -14.62 -2.50 22.90
CA LYS A 375 -14.37 -3.79 23.59
C LYS A 375 -15.38 -4.83 23.18
N THR A 376 -14.92 -6.05 22.99
CA THR A 376 -15.78 -7.21 22.71
C THR A 376 -15.36 -8.39 23.57
N PRO A 377 -16.27 -9.32 23.89
CA PRO A 377 -15.90 -10.54 24.62
C PRO A 377 -14.99 -11.49 23.85
N GLN A 378 -14.89 -11.31 22.53
CA GLN A 378 -14.16 -12.21 21.63
C GLN A 378 -12.65 -11.98 21.66
N TYR A 379 -12.21 -10.76 22.00
CA TYR A 379 -10.79 -10.36 21.99
C TYR A 379 -10.42 -9.69 23.32
N ASP A 380 -9.18 -9.89 23.76
CA ASP A 380 -8.58 -9.25 24.95
C ASP A 380 -8.07 -7.82 24.66
N PHE A 381 -8.35 -7.30 23.48
CA PHE A 381 -8.06 -5.93 23.03
C PHE A 381 -9.27 -5.33 22.31
N VAL A 382 -9.31 -4.01 22.16
CA VAL A 382 -10.37 -3.34 21.40
C VAL A 382 -10.22 -3.62 19.92
N ILE A 383 -11.35 -3.74 19.22
CA ILE A 383 -11.41 -3.90 17.76
C ILE A 383 -12.29 -2.82 17.13
N GLY A 384 -12.28 -2.69 15.81
CA GLY A 384 -13.27 -1.90 15.11
C GLY A 384 -14.64 -2.57 15.08
N SER A 385 -15.69 -1.84 15.41
CA SER A 385 -17.10 -2.26 15.32
C SER A 385 -17.90 -1.24 14.51
N ASP A 386 -19.20 -1.52 14.32
CA ASP A 386 -20.12 -0.68 13.54
C ASP A 386 -19.55 -0.33 12.15
N ILE A 387 -19.03 -1.36 11.47
CA ILE A 387 -18.31 -1.20 10.21
C ILE A 387 -19.26 -0.77 9.10
N THR A 388 -18.99 0.40 8.53
CA THR A 388 -19.57 0.89 7.28
C THR A 388 -18.55 0.67 6.16
N THR A 389 -18.99 0.05 5.07
CA THR A 389 -18.17 -0.16 3.86
C THR A 389 -18.47 0.94 2.83
N LEU A 390 -17.41 1.55 2.29
CA LEU A 390 -17.45 2.39 1.11
C LEU A 390 -16.74 1.66 -0.03
N THR A 391 -17.33 1.60 -1.20
CA THR A 391 -16.72 0.92 -2.37
C THR A 391 -15.47 1.67 -2.87
N GLY A 392 -14.65 0.99 -3.66
CA GLY A 392 -13.49 1.62 -4.27
C GLY A 392 -13.84 2.82 -5.15
N GLU A 393 -14.95 2.73 -5.89
CA GLU A 393 -15.48 3.81 -6.73
C GLU A 393 -15.94 5.02 -5.91
N GLU A 394 -16.51 4.81 -4.71
CA GLU A 394 -16.93 5.91 -3.84
C GLU A 394 -15.76 6.66 -3.21
N VAL A 395 -14.61 6.02 -3.00
CA VAL A 395 -13.49 6.61 -2.27
C VAL A 395 -12.35 7.10 -3.17
N LEU A 396 -12.19 6.54 -4.36
CA LEU A 396 -11.15 6.97 -5.29
C LEU A 396 -11.54 8.24 -6.05
N PRO A 397 -10.57 9.12 -6.34
CA PRO A 397 -10.79 10.21 -7.28
C PRO A 397 -11.07 9.63 -8.69
N THR A 398 -11.82 10.38 -9.48
CA THR A 398 -12.07 10.01 -10.88
C THR A 398 -10.79 10.10 -11.72
N CYS A 399 -10.74 9.37 -12.83
CA CYS A 399 -9.61 9.46 -13.77
C CYS A 399 -9.40 10.88 -14.31
N GLU A 400 -10.47 11.67 -14.45
CA GLU A 400 -10.42 13.06 -14.88
C GLU A 400 -9.75 13.96 -13.81
N GLU A 401 -10.11 13.78 -12.54
CA GLU A 401 -9.48 14.49 -11.42
C GLU A 401 -7.98 14.19 -11.34
N ILE A 402 -7.59 12.92 -11.52
CA ILE A 402 -6.18 12.50 -11.58
C ILE A 402 -5.45 13.15 -12.76
N ALA A 403 -6.04 13.11 -13.96
CA ALA A 403 -5.45 13.75 -15.13
C ALA A 403 -5.25 15.26 -14.95
N LYS A 404 -6.18 15.92 -14.25
CA LYS A 404 -6.07 17.35 -13.89
C LYS A 404 -4.98 17.61 -12.85
N ALA A 405 -4.84 16.72 -11.85
CA ALA A 405 -3.80 16.85 -10.82
C ALA A 405 -2.39 16.71 -11.41
N ARG A 406 -2.21 15.82 -12.40
CA ARG A 406 -0.92 15.61 -13.09
C ARG A 406 -0.49 16.75 -14.02
N LYS A 407 -1.41 17.66 -14.37
CA LYS A 407 -1.11 18.85 -15.23
C LYS A 407 -0.64 20.07 -14.44
N LYS A 408 -0.74 20.05 -13.13
CA LYS A 408 -0.26 21.10 -12.22
C LYS A 408 1.23 20.91 -11.91
#